data_d2bfc28b063595e01afe6da3215ef0cb
#
_entry.id   d2bfc28b063595e01afe6da3215ef0cb
#
_cell.length_a   1.000
_cell.length_b   1.000
_cell.length_c   1.000
_cell.angle_alpha   90.00
_cell.angle_beta   90.00
_cell.angle_gamma   90.00
#
_symmetry.space_group_name_H-M   'P 1'
#
loop_
_entity.id
_entity.type
_entity.pdbx_description
1 polymer ?
#
loop_
_entity_poly.entity_id
_entity_poly.type
_entity_poly.pdbx_seq_one_letter_code
_entity_poly.pdbx_strand_id
1 'polypeptide(L)'
;FGIPPITKAQKAKALEAMEFTGIADKARYRLSELSGGLRQRVAIAQALVCDPQLLMLDEPLANLDLASQRATVHVLAKLNRELNMTIQVVAHDLNMLLPILTGAVYLLDGHPHYADMHKVLDSDLLTHLYGTQVQVVTTPQGDMFVTPTPDELQDQPQDMHTAAEVAQLHHHEHGNATNGSAAISAENR
;
A
#
# COMPACT_ATOMS: atom_id res chain seq x y z
N PHE A 1 34.74 18.08 -9.89
CA PHE A 1 34.79 16.63 -9.65
C PHE A 1 33.75 15.99 -10.53
N GLY A 2 34.16 15.34 -11.65
CA GLY A 2 33.25 14.60 -12.53
C GLY A 2 32.94 13.24 -11.94
N ILE A 3 31.68 12.77 -12.10
CA ILE A 3 31.28 11.40 -11.77
C ILE A 3 32.04 10.47 -12.74
N PRO A 4 32.78 9.46 -12.25
CA PRO A 4 33.50 8.55 -13.13
C PRO A 4 32.50 7.79 -14.03
N PRO A 5 32.89 7.43 -15.25
CA PRO A 5 32.01 6.71 -16.15
C PRO A 5 31.69 5.32 -15.58
N ILE A 6 30.42 4.93 -15.72
CA ILE A 6 29.93 3.61 -15.28
C ILE A 6 30.68 2.51 -16.05
N THR A 7 31.28 1.59 -15.36
CA THR A 7 32.00 0.45 -15.95
C THR A 7 31.01 -0.55 -16.58
N LYS A 8 31.52 -1.37 -17.51
CA LYS A 8 30.73 -2.45 -18.13
C LYS A 8 30.21 -3.45 -17.08
N ALA A 9 31.01 -3.76 -16.07
CA ALA A 9 30.64 -4.66 -14.97
C ALA A 9 29.50 -4.07 -14.12
N GLN A 10 29.57 -2.78 -13.75
CA GLN A 10 28.49 -2.12 -12.99
C GLN A 10 27.19 -2.08 -13.78
N LYS A 11 27.25 -1.83 -15.09
CA LYS A 11 26.07 -1.84 -15.95
C LYS A 11 25.44 -3.24 -16.04
N ALA A 12 26.27 -4.28 -16.16
CA ALA A 12 25.78 -5.68 -16.19
C ALA A 12 25.06 -6.04 -14.89
N LYS A 13 25.67 -5.70 -13.73
CA LYS A 13 25.08 -5.92 -12.41
C LYS A 13 23.77 -5.18 -12.19
N ALA A 14 23.69 -3.93 -12.64
CA ALA A 14 22.45 -3.17 -12.60
C ALA A 14 21.35 -3.82 -13.46
N LEU A 15 21.70 -4.31 -14.64
CA LEU A 15 20.74 -4.98 -15.53
C LEU A 15 20.24 -6.30 -14.91
N GLU A 16 21.14 -7.09 -14.31
CA GLU A 16 20.77 -8.32 -13.59
C GLU A 16 19.80 -8.04 -12.44
N ALA A 17 20.04 -7.01 -11.63
CA ALA A 17 19.13 -6.56 -10.58
C ALA A 17 17.76 -6.14 -11.14
N MET A 18 17.74 -5.45 -12.28
CA MET A 18 16.51 -5.07 -12.96
C MET A 18 15.75 -6.26 -13.55
N GLU A 19 16.44 -7.26 -14.10
CA GLU A 19 15.85 -8.52 -14.56
C GLU A 19 15.22 -9.28 -13.38
N PHE A 20 15.94 -9.36 -12.26
CA PHE A 20 15.44 -10.03 -11.07
C PHE A 20 14.14 -9.40 -10.54
N THR A 21 14.05 -8.06 -10.56
CA THR A 21 12.87 -7.31 -10.11
C THR A 21 11.80 -7.14 -11.21
N GLY A 22 12.02 -7.69 -12.41
CA GLY A 22 11.08 -7.69 -13.52
C GLY A 22 10.85 -6.30 -14.14
N ILE A 23 11.89 -5.48 -14.23
CA ILE A 23 11.85 -4.11 -14.81
C ILE A 23 12.94 -3.85 -15.85
N ALA A 24 13.60 -4.88 -16.38
CA ALA A 24 14.69 -4.73 -17.35
C ALA A 24 14.25 -3.99 -18.63
N ASP A 25 13.00 -4.18 -19.05
CA ASP A 25 12.39 -3.47 -20.18
C ASP A 25 12.25 -1.95 -19.95
N LYS A 26 12.31 -1.51 -18.71
CA LYS A 26 12.23 -0.09 -18.28
C LYS A 26 13.59 0.59 -18.15
N ALA A 27 14.70 -0.07 -18.47
CA ALA A 27 16.06 0.45 -18.26
C ALA A 27 16.36 1.81 -18.95
N ARG A 28 15.56 2.20 -19.93
CA ARG A 28 15.73 3.47 -20.66
C ARG A 28 14.73 4.56 -20.24
N TYR A 29 13.77 4.23 -19.38
CA TYR A 29 12.79 5.19 -18.89
C TYR A 29 13.35 6.04 -17.75
N ARG A 30 12.87 7.27 -17.65
CA ARG A 30 13.16 8.14 -16.48
C ARG A 30 12.28 7.69 -15.31
N LEU A 31 12.77 7.85 -14.07
CA LEU A 31 11.99 7.53 -12.87
C LEU A 31 10.65 8.26 -12.82
N SER A 32 10.59 9.49 -13.33
CA SER A 32 9.35 10.28 -13.40
C SER A 32 8.28 9.70 -14.32
N GLU A 33 8.67 8.84 -15.28
CA GLU A 33 7.77 8.20 -16.25
C GLU A 33 7.21 6.86 -15.72
N LEU A 34 7.72 6.38 -14.58
CA LEU A 34 7.34 5.10 -14.00
C LEU A 34 6.18 5.24 -13.01
N SER A 35 5.30 4.23 -12.97
CA SER A 35 4.28 4.12 -11.93
C SER A 35 4.90 3.92 -10.54
N GLY A 36 4.10 4.11 -9.48
CA GLY A 36 4.54 3.89 -8.10
C GLY A 36 5.15 2.51 -7.88
N GLY A 37 4.48 1.46 -8.33
CA GLY A 37 4.96 0.09 -8.22
C GLY A 37 6.23 -0.19 -9.03
N LEU A 38 6.39 0.44 -10.20
CA LEU A 38 7.64 0.35 -10.97
C LEU A 38 8.79 1.07 -10.24
N ARG A 39 8.53 2.24 -9.68
CA ARG A 39 9.54 2.96 -8.86
C ARG A 39 9.96 2.17 -7.64
N GLN A 40 9.01 1.52 -6.96
CA GLN A 40 9.32 0.64 -5.83
C GLN A 40 10.25 -0.51 -6.24
N ARG A 41 9.99 -1.16 -7.37
CA ARG A 41 10.86 -2.23 -7.89
C ARG A 41 12.23 -1.71 -8.34
N VAL A 42 12.32 -0.47 -8.85
CA VAL A 42 13.62 0.18 -9.10
C VAL A 42 14.40 0.39 -7.80
N ALA A 43 13.76 0.85 -6.71
CA ALA A 43 14.40 1.02 -5.42
C ALA A 43 14.96 -0.31 -4.88
N ILE A 44 14.19 -1.40 -5.00
CA ILE A 44 14.66 -2.74 -4.65
C ILE A 44 15.86 -3.14 -5.53
N ALA A 45 15.77 -2.95 -6.85
CA ALA A 45 16.88 -3.25 -7.76
C ALA A 45 18.15 -2.46 -7.42
N GLN A 46 18.04 -1.20 -7.04
CA GLN A 46 19.17 -0.38 -6.59
C GLN A 46 19.85 -0.98 -5.35
N ALA A 47 19.07 -1.45 -4.37
CA ALA A 47 19.62 -2.10 -3.20
C ALA A 47 20.37 -3.39 -3.55
N LEU A 48 19.84 -4.18 -4.50
CA LEU A 48 20.43 -5.45 -4.92
C LEU A 48 21.80 -5.32 -5.59
N VAL A 49 22.11 -4.19 -6.22
CA VAL A 49 23.41 -3.94 -6.85
C VAL A 49 24.57 -4.08 -5.86
N CYS A 50 24.32 -3.87 -4.57
CA CYS A 50 25.33 -3.97 -3.50
C CYS A 50 25.47 -5.39 -2.91
N ASP A 51 24.78 -6.42 -3.44
CA ASP A 51 24.73 -7.80 -2.91
C ASP A 51 24.42 -7.86 -1.41
N PRO A 52 23.32 -7.25 -0.93
CA PRO A 52 23.02 -7.22 0.49
C PRO A 52 22.62 -8.60 0.99
N GLN A 53 22.97 -8.93 2.24
CA GLN A 53 22.47 -10.10 2.94
C GLN A 53 21.16 -9.80 3.69
N LEU A 54 20.94 -8.53 4.01
CA LEU A 54 19.76 -8.00 4.68
C LEU A 54 19.19 -6.84 3.88
N LEU A 55 17.91 -6.93 3.54
CA LEU A 55 17.13 -5.85 2.93
C LEU A 55 16.11 -5.34 3.94
N MET A 56 16.19 -4.05 4.26
CA MET A 56 15.23 -3.38 5.14
C MET A 56 14.35 -2.45 4.32
N LEU A 57 13.04 -2.59 4.47
CA LEU A 57 12.03 -1.85 3.71
C LEU A 57 11.05 -1.19 4.68
N ASP A 58 10.82 0.09 4.48
CA ASP A 58 9.84 0.86 5.23
C ASP A 58 8.63 1.13 4.33
N GLU A 59 7.45 0.63 4.75
CA GLU A 59 6.17 0.74 4.07
C GLU A 59 6.23 0.45 2.55
N PRO A 60 6.82 -0.68 2.10
CA PRO A 60 7.09 -0.91 0.68
C PRO A 60 5.84 -1.10 -0.19
N LEU A 61 4.67 -1.26 0.42
CA LEU A 61 3.39 -1.45 -0.27
C LEU A 61 2.48 -0.21 -0.19
N ALA A 62 2.89 0.83 0.55
CA ALA A 62 2.09 2.03 0.74
C ALA A 62 1.84 2.76 -0.59
N ASN A 63 0.61 3.26 -0.77
CA ASN A 63 0.18 4.01 -1.97
C ASN A 63 0.32 3.25 -3.30
N LEU A 64 0.41 1.93 -3.26
CA LEU A 64 0.40 1.07 -4.44
C LEU A 64 -1.00 0.49 -4.69
N ASP A 65 -1.37 0.36 -5.97
CA ASP A 65 -2.54 -0.44 -6.36
C ASP A 65 -2.31 -1.92 -6.06
N LEU A 66 -3.40 -2.69 -5.97
CA LEU A 66 -3.37 -4.10 -5.60
C LEU A 66 -2.45 -4.95 -6.50
N ALA A 67 -2.40 -4.66 -7.81
CA ALA A 67 -1.54 -5.41 -8.74
C ALA A 67 -0.06 -5.11 -8.48
N SER A 68 0.28 -3.85 -8.22
CA SER A 68 1.63 -3.41 -7.84
C SER A 68 2.07 -3.97 -6.49
N GLN A 69 1.17 -4.02 -5.49
CA GLN A 69 1.43 -4.66 -4.20
C GLN A 69 1.78 -6.15 -4.38
N ARG A 70 0.94 -6.90 -5.11
CA ARG A 70 1.19 -8.32 -5.40
C ARG A 70 2.52 -8.54 -6.13
N ALA A 71 2.82 -7.71 -7.12
CA ALA A 71 4.09 -7.80 -7.84
C ALA A 71 5.29 -7.55 -6.91
N THR A 72 5.21 -6.58 -6.00
CA THR A 72 6.26 -6.30 -5.02
C THR A 72 6.41 -7.46 -4.03
N VAL A 73 5.33 -7.98 -3.47
CA VAL A 73 5.35 -9.16 -2.57
C VAL A 73 5.98 -10.37 -3.26
N HIS A 74 5.65 -10.60 -4.54
CA HIS A 74 6.27 -11.67 -5.33
C HIS A 74 7.79 -11.50 -5.46
N VAL A 75 8.26 -10.29 -5.72
CA VAL A 75 9.70 -9.98 -5.77
C VAL A 75 10.37 -10.26 -4.42
N LEU A 76 9.77 -9.84 -3.30
CA LEU A 76 10.30 -10.09 -1.95
C LEU A 76 10.37 -11.59 -1.65
N ALA A 77 9.32 -12.34 -1.96
CA ALA A 77 9.32 -13.80 -1.80
C ALA A 77 10.41 -14.48 -2.64
N LYS A 78 10.62 -14.00 -3.87
CA LYS A 78 11.66 -14.50 -4.77
C LYS A 78 13.06 -14.20 -4.22
N LEU A 79 13.31 -12.99 -3.72
CA LEU A 79 14.58 -12.60 -3.11
C LEU A 79 14.95 -13.49 -1.91
N ASN A 80 14.01 -13.73 -1.02
CA ASN A 80 14.22 -14.61 0.13
C ASN A 80 14.52 -16.04 -0.32
N ARG A 81 13.70 -16.60 -1.23
CA ARG A 81 13.81 -18.02 -1.64
C ARG A 81 15.02 -18.31 -2.52
N GLU A 82 15.34 -17.44 -3.50
CA GLU A 82 16.35 -17.71 -4.51
C GLU A 82 17.74 -17.17 -4.12
N LEU A 83 17.78 -16.06 -3.39
CA LEU A 83 19.04 -15.45 -2.95
C LEU A 83 19.33 -15.68 -1.47
N ASN A 84 18.47 -16.42 -0.75
CA ASN A 84 18.57 -16.65 0.70
C ASN A 84 18.75 -15.34 1.49
N MET A 85 18.13 -14.28 1.02
CA MET A 85 18.23 -12.94 1.58
C MET A 85 17.31 -12.79 2.78
N THR A 86 17.83 -12.24 3.88
CA THR A 86 16.98 -11.81 4.99
C THR A 86 16.27 -10.52 4.60
N ILE A 87 14.93 -10.47 4.77
CA ILE A 87 14.13 -9.29 4.45
C ILE A 87 13.37 -8.88 5.70
N GLN A 88 13.54 -7.63 6.10
CA GLN A 88 12.78 -6.99 7.17
C GLN A 88 11.88 -5.92 6.56
N VAL A 89 10.59 -6.00 6.84
CA VAL A 89 9.59 -5.05 6.35
C VAL A 89 8.95 -4.38 7.55
N VAL A 90 8.91 -3.06 7.54
CA VAL A 90 8.04 -2.27 8.42
C VAL A 90 6.75 -2.01 7.65
N ALA A 91 5.63 -2.39 8.22
CA ALA A 91 4.30 -2.20 7.64
C ALA A 91 3.24 -2.11 8.73
N HIS A 92 2.20 -1.33 8.49
CA HIS A 92 1.02 -1.24 9.36
C HIS A 92 -0.12 -2.16 8.89
N ASP A 93 -0.17 -2.53 7.62
CA ASP A 93 -1.07 -3.56 7.09
C ASP A 93 -0.27 -4.80 6.70
N LEU A 94 -0.55 -5.90 7.39
CA LEU A 94 0.15 -7.17 7.21
C LEU A 94 -0.51 -8.07 6.16
N ASN A 95 -1.76 -7.85 5.78
CA ASN A 95 -2.56 -8.80 5.03
C ASN A 95 -1.90 -9.27 3.72
N MET A 96 -1.32 -8.34 2.96
CA MET A 96 -0.61 -8.69 1.73
C MET A 96 0.71 -9.42 1.95
N LEU A 97 1.30 -9.29 3.13
CA LEU A 97 2.59 -9.86 3.49
C LEU A 97 2.46 -11.22 4.19
N LEU A 98 1.31 -11.51 4.83
CA LEU A 98 1.09 -12.74 5.61
C LEU A 98 1.58 -14.01 4.92
N PRO A 99 1.35 -14.22 3.61
CA PRO A 99 1.77 -15.45 2.92
C PRO A 99 3.29 -15.66 2.86
N ILE A 100 4.09 -14.61 3.08
CA ILE A 100 5.56 -14.67 2.96
C ILE A 100 6.29 -14.41 4.28
N LEU A 101 5.57 -13.98 5.33
CA LEU A 101 6.17 -13.69 6.63
C LEU A 101 6.48 -14.98 7.39
N THR A 102 7.67 -15.06 7.97
CA THR A 102 8.11 -16.17 8.85
C THR A 102 8.02 -15.83 10.33
N GLY A 103 8.12 -14.54 10.67
CA GLY A 103 8.03 -14.04 12.03
C GLY A 103 7.88 -12.52 12.03
N ALA A 104 7.63 -11.96 13.20
CA ALA A 104 7.53 -10.52 13.38
C ALA A 104 8.30 -10.05 14.61
N VAL A 105 8.86 -8.85 14.50
CA VAL A 105 9.33 -8.05 15.63
C VAL A 105 8.27 -7.01 15.93
N TYR A 106 7.79 -6.96 17.15
CA TYR A 106 6.79 -6.00 17.61
C TYR A 106 7.22 -5.35 18.92
N LEU A 107 6.72 -4.16 19.19
CA LEU A 107 6.97 -3.43 20.42
C LEU A 107 5.79 -3.62 21.36
N LEU A 108 6.04 -4.10 22.56
CA LEU A 108 5.06 -4.25 23.62
C LEU A 108 5.61 -3.57 24.86
N ASP A 109 4.87 -2.61 25.41
CA ASP A 109 5.26 -1.84 26.60
C ASP A 109 6.68 -1.23 26.49
N GLY A 110 7.04 -0.78 25.28
CA GLY A 110 8.34 -0.17 24.99
C GLY A 110 9.51 -1.16 24.82
N HIS A 111 9.25 -2.46 24.86
CA HIS A 111 10.24 -3.51 24.67
C HIS A 111 10.04 -4.25 23.32
N PRO A 112 11.13 -4.54 22.59
CA PRO A 112 11.04 -5.34 21.37
C PRO A 112 10.88 -6.83 21.70
N HIS A 113 9.94 -7.47 21.02
CA HIS A 113 9.69 -8.90 21.09
C HIS A 113 9.76 -9.49 19.68
N TYR A 114 10.27 -10.73 19.58
CA TYR A 114 10.21 -11.50 18.35
C TYR A 114 9.36 -12.75 18.56
N ALA A 115 8.55 -13.07 17.60
CA ALA A 115 7.85 -14.36 17.55
C ALA A 115 7.63 -14.83 16.11
N ASP A 116 7.53 -16.15 15.93
CA ASP A 116 7.11 -16.75 14.68
C ASP A 116 5.65 -16.36 14.37
N MET A 117 5.31 -16.27 13.08
CA MET A 117 4.00 -15.75 12.64
C MET A 117 2.81 -16.48 13.27
N HIS A 118 2.90 -17.82 13.48
CA HIS A 118 1.81 -18.57 14.12
C HIS A 118 1.50 -18.15 15.56
N LYS A 119 2.46 -17.49 16.25
CA LYS A 119 2.27 -16.91 17.60
C LYS A 119 1.83 -15.46 17.53
N VAL A 120 2.25 -14.74 16.47
CA VAL A 120 1.86 -13.35 16.26
C VAL A 120 0.41 -13.24 15.81
N LEU A 121 -0.07 -14.22 15.03
CA LEU A 121 -1.44 -14.29 14.54
C LEU A 121 -2.41 -14.79 15.62
N ASP A 122 -2.30 -14.19 16.79
CA ASP A 122 -3.21 -14.31 17.92
C ASP A 122 -4.08 -13.04 18.02
N SER A 123 -5.39 -13.20 18.10
CA SER A 123 -6.32 -12.06 18.08
C SER A 123 -6.15 -11.14 19.27
N ASP A 124 -5.83 -11.68 20.45
CA ASP A 124 -5.66 -10.88 21.66
C ASP A 124 -4.37 -10.05 21.59
N LEU A 125 -3.27 -10.68 21.12
CA LEU A 125 -2.01 -9.99 20.90
C LEU A 125 -2.16 -8.90 19.85
N LEU A 126 -2.78 -9.19 18.71
CA LEU A 126 -2.98 -8.22 17.63
C LEU A 126 -3.92 -7.08 18.06
N THR A 127 -4.99 -7.38 18.81
CA THR A 127 -5.87 -6.37 19.41
C THR A 127 -5.09 -5.40 20.30
N HIS A 128 -4.18 -5.94 21.12
CA HIS A 128 -3.33 -5.10 21.95
C HIS A 128 -2.35 -4.24 21.12
N LEU A 129 -1.72 -4.80 20.09
CA LEU A 129 -0.76 -4.10 19.23
C LEU A 129 -1.40 -3.03 18.36
N TYR A 130 -2.60 -3.28 17.82
CA TYR A 130 -3.33 -2.32 16.99
C TYR A 130 -4.12 -1.29 17.81
N GLY A 131 -4.36 -1.57 19.11
CA GLY A 131 -5.18 -0.72 19.98
C GLY A 131 -6.67 -0.70 19.62
N THR A 132 -7.12 -1.62 18.79
CA THR A 132 -8.52 -1.81 18.36
C THR A 132 -8.80 -3.30 18.21
N GLN A 133 -10.06 -3.71 18.37
CA GLN A 133 -10.43 -5.11 18.31
C GLN A 133 -10.26 -5.67 16.89
N VAL A 134 -9.42 -6.69 16.75
CA VAL A 134 -9.19 -7.38 15.50
C VAL A 134 -9.36 -8.89 15.67
N GLN A 135 -9.67 -9.55 14.58
CA GLN A 135 -9.74 -11.01 14.53
C GLN A 135 -8.88 -11.55 13.39
N VAL A 136 -8.35 -12.75 13.60
CA VAL A 136 -7.66 -13.53 12.57
C VAL A 136 -8.66 -14.48 11.96
N VAL A 137 -8.94 -14.30 10.67
CA VAL A 137 -9.87 -15.15 9.92
C VAL A 137 -9.08 -16.06 9.00
N THR A 138 -9.35 -17.35 9.04
CA THR A 138 -8.75 -18.33 8.13
C THR A 138 -9.80 -18.78 7.11
N THR A 139 -9.46 -18.67 5.82
CA THR A 139 -10.33 -19.16 4.75
C THR A 139 -10.32 -20.69 4.67
N PRO A 140 -11.30 -21.32 4.01
CA PRO A 140 -11.29 -22.76 3.76
C PRO A 140 -10.06 -23.24 2.97
N GLN A 141 -9.38 -22.34 2.25
CA GLN A 141 -8.16 -22.60 1.49
C GLN A 141 -6.89 -22.48 2.35
N GLY A 142 -7.03 -22.00 3.60
CA GLY A 142 -5.92 -21.83 4.54
C GLY A 142 -5.27 -20.45 4.52
N ASP A 143 -5.80 -19.51 3.73
CA ASP A 143 -5.33 -18.12 3.76
C ASP A 143 -5.78 -17.43 5.04
N MET A 144 -4.91 -16.61 5.62
CA MET A 144 -5.20 -15.87 6.85
C MET A 144 -5.33 -14.38 6.56
N PHE A 145 -6.26 -13.73 7.28
CA PHE A 145 -6.49 -12.30 7.22
C PHE A 145 -6.68 -11.73 8.62
N VAL A 146 -6.11 -10.57 8.86
CA VAL A 146 -6.38 -9.74 10.04
C VAL A 146 -7.44 -8.72 9.64
N THR A 147 -8.55 -8.68 10.35
CA THR A 147 -9.69 -7.80 10.06
C THR A 147 -10.27 -7.23 11.35
N PRO A 148 -10.81 -6.01 11.34
CA PRO A 148 -11.58 -5.50 12.49
C PRO A 148 -12.76 -6.42 12.82
N THR A 149 -13.17 -6.45 14.08
CA THR A 149 -14.37 -7.18 14.47
C THR A 149 -15.63 -6.49 13.93
N PRO A 150 -16.69 -7.25 13.56
CA PRO A 150 -17.90 -6.68 12.95
C PRO A 150 -18.61 -5.62 13.83
N ASP A 151 -18.50 -5.70 15.14
CA ASP A 151 -19.18 -4.77 16.06
C ASP A 151 -18.64 -3.35 15.98
N GLU A 152 -17.37 -3.14 15.67
CA GLU A 152 -16.80 -1.79 15.48
C GLU A 152 -17.22 -1.15 14.14
N LEU A 153 -17.66 -1.93 13.18
CA LEU A 153 -18.17 -1.42 11.90
C LEU A 153 -19.61 -0.87 12.01
N GLN A 154 -20.35 -1.20 13.11
CA GLN A 154 -21.72 -0.76 13.31
C GLN A 154 -21.83 0.58 14.05
N ASP A 155 -20.78 1.01 14.77
CA ASP A 155 -20.77 2.27 15.52
C ASP A 155 -20.31 3.51 14.71
N GLN A 156 -20.00 3.37 13.42
CA GLN A 156 -19.89 4.53 12.56
C GLN A 156 -21.30 4.96 12.16
N PRO A 157 -21.74 6.19 12.48
CA PRO A 157 -23.01 6.69 11.99
C PRO A 157 -23.00 6.58 10.47
N GLN A 158 -23.91 5.78 9.94
CA GLN A 158 -24.17 5.74 8.51
C GLN A 158 -24.82 7.05 8.10
N ASP A 159 -24.04 8.12 7.91
CA ASP A 159 -24.41 9.30 7.13
C ASP A 159 -24.50 8.92 5.63
N MET A 160 -25.21 7.83 5.37
CA MET A 160 -25.70 7.57 4.02
C MET A 160 -27.03 8.31 3.90
N HIS A 161 -26.98 9.52 3.33
CA HIS A 161 -28.18 10.17 2.83
C HIS A 161 -28.99 9.15 2.04
N THR A 162 -30.20 8.90 2.46
CA THR A 162 -31.09 7.99 1.73
C THR A 162 -31.31 8.51 0.32
N ALA A 163 -31.58 7.63 -0.64
CA ALA A 163 -31.87 8.04 -2.02
C ALA A 163 -32.98 9.10 -2.12
N ALA A 164 -33.85 9.18 -1.09
CA ALA A 164 -34.88 10.18 -0.94
C ALA A 164 -34.34 11.58 -0.59
N GLU A 165 -33.29 11.66 0.26
CA GLU A 165 -32.64 12.93 0.64
C GLU A 165 -31.82 13.49 -0.52
N VAL A 166 -31.13 12.62 -1.28
CA VAL A 166 -30.39 13.01 -2.50
C VAL A 166 -31.37 13.55 -3.58
N ALA A 167 -32.56 12.94 -3.71
CA ALA A 167 -33.58 13.41 -4.65
C ALA A 167 -34.13 14.79 -4.26
N GLN A 168 -34.22 15.12 -2.97
CA GLN A 168 -34.67 16.46 -2.51
C GLN A 168 -33.63 17.55 -2.76
N LEU A 169 -32.33 17.25 -2.69
CA LEU A 169 -31.27 18.21 -3.01
C LEU A 169 -31.29 18.62 -4.48
N HIS A 170 -31.61 17.73 -5.40
CA HIS A 170 -31.71 18.02 -6.83
C HIS A 170 -32.97 18.79 -7.21
N HIS A 171 -34.02 18.77 -6.39
CA HIS A 171 -35.25 19.59 -6.66
C HIS A 171 -35.12 21.04 -6.23
N HIS A 172 -34.19 21.41 -5.34
CA HIS A 172 -33.97 22.80 -4.93
C HIS A 172 -33.10 23.62 -5.89
N GLU A 173 -32.30 22.99 -6.74
CA GLU A 173 -31.46 23.71 -7.71
C GLU A 173 -32.19 24.12 -9.01
N HIS A 174 -33.33 23.53 -9.32
CA HIS A 174 -34.09 23.88 -10.53
C HIS A 174 -35.30 24.82 -10.30
N GLY A 175 -35.54 25.28 -9.05
CA GLY A 175 -36.68 26.15 -8.69
C GLY A 175 -36.40 27.65 -8.76
N ASN A 176 -35.17 28.10 -9.00
CA ASN A 176 -34.81 29.53 -8.86
C ASN A 176 -34.38 30.22 -10.16
N ALA A 177 -34.78 29.70 -11.34
CA ALA A 177 -34.39 30.24 -12.63
C ALA A 177 -35.58 30.75 -13.49
N THR A 178 -36.75 31.03 -12.88
CA THR A 178 -37.84 31.67 -13.62
C THR A 178 -38.64 32.61 -12.72
N ASN A 179 -38.12 33.83 -12.47
CA ASN A 179 -38.91 35.02 -12.25
C ASN A 179 -37.98 36.25 -12.14
N GLY A 180 -37.78 36.91 -13.25
CA GLY A 180 -36.97 38.12 -13.30
C GLY A 180 -37.06 38.81 -14.67
N SER A 181 -38.25 38.86 -15.25
CA SER A 181 -38.48 39.74 -16.42
C SER A 181 -39.84 40.34 -16.28
N ALA A 182 -39.89 41.59 -15.87
CA ALA A 182 -40.83 42.65 -16.30
C ALA A 182 -40.82 43.79 -15.29
N ALA A 183 -40.26 44.90 -15.66
CA ALA A 183 -40.85 46.27 -15.53
C ALA A 183 -39.71 47.29 -15.53
N ILE A 184 -39.36 47.75 -16.72
CA ILE A 184 -38.78 49.07 -16.87
C ILE A 184 -39.85 49.86 -17.70
N SER A 185 -40.63 50.63 -17.00
CA SER A 185 -41.43 51.71 -17.63
C SER A 185 -40.87 53.05 -17.21
N ALA A 186 -40.51 53.79 -18.19
CA ALA A 186 -40.44 55.22 -18.36
C ALA A 186 -40.82 56.15 -17.18
N GLU A 187 -39.97 57.15 -16.93
CA GLU A 187 -40.33 58.61 -16.89
C GLU A 187 -39.04 59.41 -16.68
N ASN A 188 -38.67 60.16 -17.67
CA ASN A 188 -38.84 61.58 -17.90
C ASN A 188 -37.90 62.53 -17.12
N ARG A 189 -37.16 63.19 -17.91
CA ARG A 189 -36.53 64.53 -17.87
C ARG A 189 -35.04 64.58 -17.68
#